data_8d90972b43b0509f8a1c52c6d3352f28
#
_entry.id   8d90972b43b0509f8a1c52c6d3352f28
#
_cell.length_a   1.000
_cell.length_b   1.000
_cell.length_c   1.000
_cell.angle_alpha   90.00
_cell.angle_beta   90.00
_cell.angle_gamma   90.00
#
_symmetry.space_group_name_H-M   'P 1'
#
loop_
_entity.id
_entity.type
_entity.pdbx_description
1 polymer ?
#
loop_
_entity_poly.entity_id
_entity_poly.type
_entity_poly.pdbx_seq_one_letter_code
_entity_poly.pdbx_strand_id
1 'polypeptide(L)'
;MNNSENNATPWLFEITPKNKFFSLNLTEVWQYRDLLLLFVKRDIVTVYKQTVLGPLWYLIQPLFTAITFTIIFNNLAGINTGTVPPFLFNLAGITVWNYFTACLMGTSNTFGANAGIFGKVYFPRIIVPISIVISNLLKFGIQFGIFIAFYVFYYFQGAAISLNGLVVFFPLLIIVMGILGLGLGMFISSLVTKYRDFSHLIGFGVQLLMYVSAVVYPMALVKEKMPEYAWLVQYNPLAYIIETTRYMLLNVGHISFWGL
;
A
#
# COMPACT_ATOMS: atom_id res chain seq x y z
N MET A 1 1.02 -34.14 -58.72
CA MET A 1 -0.19 -33.69 -58.03
C MET A 1 -0.33 -34.47 -56.74
N ASN A 2 0.12 -33.93 -55.65
CA ASN A 2 -0.17 -34.47 -54.31
C ASN A 2 -0.26 -33.26 -53.37
N ASN A 3 -1.47 -32.76 -53.22
CA ASN A 3 -1.81 -31.83 -52.15
C ASN A 3 -1.93 -32.61 -50.84
N SER A 4 -0.88 -32.66 -50.07
CA SER A 4 -0.97 -32.99 -48.65
C SER A 4 -1.45 -31.73 -47.93
N GLU A 5 -2.76 -31.63 -47.76
CA GLU A 5 -3.36 -30.63 -46.83
C GLU A 5 -2.81 -30.88 -45.43
N ASN A 6 -2.01 -29.92 -45.01
CA ASN A 6 -1.52 -29.81 -43.63
C ASN A 6 -2.74 -29.53 -42.70
N ASN A 7 -3.37 -30.60 -42.21
CA ASN A 7 -4.28 -30.51 -41.08
C ASN A 7 -3.48 -30.26 -39.79
N ALA A 8 -2.85 -29.08 -39.70
CA ALA A 8 -2.28 -28.62 -38.47
C ALA A 8 -3.44 -28.29 -37.52
N THR A 9 -3.61 -29.12 -36.49
CA THR A 9 -4.51 -28.79 -35.35
C THR A 9 -4.18 -27.38 -34.88
N PRO A 10 -5.18 -26.49 -34.78
CA PRO A 10 -4.90 -25.13 -34.34
C PRO A 10 -4.28 -25.17 -32.96
N TRP A 11 -3.09 -24.61 -32.82
CA TRP A 11 -2.40 -24.50 -31.54
C TRP A 11 -3.28 -23.73 -30.56
N LEU A 12 -3.49 -24.28 -29.39
CA LEU A 12 -4.28 -23.62 -28.35
C LEU A 12 -3.68 -22.30 -27.88
N PHE A 13 -2.36 -22.18 -27.97
CA PHE A 13 -1.62 -20.91 -27.77
C PHE A 13 -0.19 -21.04 -28.30
N GLU A 14 0.35 -19.95 -28.78
CA GLU A 14 1.70 -19.82 -29.28
C GLU A 14 2.53 -19.01 -28.28
N ILE A 15 3.64 -19.58 -27.78
CA ILE A 15 4.57 -18.88 -26.89
C ILE A 15 5.57 -18.13 -27.76
N THR A 16 5.28 -16.86 -28.07
CA THR A 16 6.21 -15.98 -28.76
C THR A 16 6.97 -15.12 -27.74
N PRO A 17 8.30 -14.94 -27.90
CA PRO A 17 9.05 -14.01 -27.06
C PRO A 17 8.59 -12.59 -27.36
N LYS A 18 7.74 -12.02 -26.49
CA LYS A 18 7.25 -10.63 -26.62
C LYS A 18 8.32 -9.67 -26.11
N ASN A 19 9.09 -9.07 -27.00
CA ASN A 19 10.11 -8.06 -26.70
C ASN A 19 9.55 -6.64 -26.44
N LYS A 20 8.32 -6.49 -25.94
CA LYS A 20 7.78 -5.19 -25.59
C LYS A 20 7.94 -4.97 -24.08
N PHE A 21 8.80 -4.01 -23.70
CA PHE A 21 9.11 -3.66 -22.31
C PHE A 21 7.87 -3.28 -21.47
N PHE A 22 6.76 -2.90 -22.06
CA PHE A 22 5.52 -2.43 -21.43
C PHE A 22 4.25 -3.19 -21.82
N SER A 23 4.33 -4.45 -22.23
CA SER A 23 3.10 -5.22 -22.52
C SER A 23 2.51 -5.84 -21.25
N LEU A 24 1.82 -5.04 -20.45
CA LEU A 24 0.91 -5.56 -19.42
C LEU A 24 -0.32 -6.14 -20.12
N ASN A 25 -0.30 -7.44 -20.41
CA ASN A 25 -1.46 -8.15 -20.94
C ASN A 25 -2.50 -8.36 -19.83
N LEU A 26 -3.32 -7.36 -19.56
CA LEU A 26 -4.39 -7.45 -18.56
C LEU A 26 -5.37 -8.59 -18.89
N THR A 27 -5.58 -8.89 -20.19
CA THR A 27 -6.38 -10.03 -20.63
C THR A 27 -5.79 -11.36 -20.17
N GLU A 28 -4.48 -11.51 -20.24
CA GLU A 28 -3.79 -12.71 -19.75
C GLU A 28 -3.90 -12.82 -18.22
N VAL A 29 -3.74 -11.74 -17.48
CA VAL A 29 -3.95 -11.71 -16.02
C VAL A 29 -5.38 -12.15 -15.66
N TRP A 30 -6.37 -11.71 -16.43
CA TRP A 30 -7.77 -12.11 -16.23
C TRP A 30 -8.03 -13.58 -16.51
N GLN A 31 -7.35 -14.19 -17.47
CA GLN A 31 -7.42 -15.64 -17.72
C GLN A 31 -6.89 -16.45 -16.53
N TYR A 32 -5.90 -15.94 -15.80
CA TYR A 32 -5.33 -16.57 -14.61
C TYR A 32 -5.93 -16.09 -13.28
N ARG A 33 -7.14 -15.51 -13.29
CA ARG A 33 -7.80 -14.98 -12.06
C ARG A 33 -7.96 -16.03 -10.97
N ASP A 34 -8.20 -17.30 -11.34
CA ASP A 34 -8.38 -18.38 -10.35
C ASP A 34 -7.04 -18.68 -9.62
N LEU A 35 -5.92 -18.63 -10.34
CA LEU A 35 -4.59 -18.73 -9.76
C LEU A 35 -4.30 -17.53 -8.84
N LEU A 36 -4.68 -16.33 -9.26
CA LEU A 36 -4.54 -15.12 -8.44
C LEU A 36 -5.30 -15.26 -7.12
N LEU A 37 -6.57 -15.70 -7.16
CA LEU A 37 -7.39 -15.94 -5.97
C LEU A 37 -6.80 -17.04 -5.08
N LEU A 38 -6.21 -18.07 -5.66
CA LEU A 38 -5.50 -19.11 -4.92
C LEU A 38 -4.31 -18.56 -4.14
N PHE A 39 -3.50 -17.68 -4.76
CA PHE A 39 -2.39 -17.01 -4.06
C PHE A 39 -2.89 -16.07 -2.95
N VAL A 40 -3.94 -15.28 -3.20
CA VAL A 40 -4.57 -14.45 -2.17
C VAL A 40 -5.02 -15.30 -0.98
N LYS A 41 -5.74 -16.41 -1.25
CA LYS A 41 -6.19 -17.35 -0.22
C LYS A 41 -5.01 -17.95 0.56
N ARG A 42 -3.95 -18.36 -0.14
CA ARG A 42 -2.72 -18.88 0.48
C ARG A 42 -2.13 -17.85 1.45
N ASP A 43 -1.95 -16.61 1.01
CA ASP A 43 -1.31 -15.55 1.78
C ASP A 43 -2.12 -15.21 3.04
N ILE A 44 -3.45 -15.21 2.94
CA ILE A 44 -4.35 -15.01 4.08
C ILE A 44 -4.26 -16.20 5.04
N VAL A 45 -4.45 -17.43 4.53
CA VAL A 45 -4.49 -18.64 5.37
C VAL A 45 -3.17 -18.87 6.10
N THR A 46 -2.03 -18.56 5.46
CA THR A 46 -0.71 -18.72 6.08
C THR A 46 -0.59 -17.87 7.34
N VAL A 47 -1.09 -16.64 7.32
CA VAL A 47 -1.06 -15.77 8.49
C VAL A 47 -1.93 -16.30 9.63
N TYR A 48 -3.12 -16.85 9.30
CA TYR A 48 -4.02 -17.39 10.33
C TYR A 48 -3.50 -18.66 11.00
N LYS A 49 -2.84 -19.53 10.22
CA LYS A 49 -2.43 -20.86 10.74
C LYS A 49 -1.16 -20.87 11.58
N GLN A 50 -0.30 -19.87 11.47
CA GLN A 50 1.05 -19.91 12.06
C GLN A 50 1.23 -18.98 13.27
N THR A 51 0.19 -18.29 13.75
CA THR A 51 0.34 -17.32 14.84
C THR A 51 -0.71 -17.52 15.92
N VAL A 52 -0.29 -17.39 17.20
CA VAL A 52 -1.18 -17.52 18.37
C VAL A 52 -2.26 -16.43 18.38
N LEU A 53 -1.90 -15.19 18.04
CA LEU A 53 -2.83 -14.04 17.98
C LEU A 53 -3.45 -13.85 16.62
N GLY A 54 -2.97 -14.56 15.58
CA GLY A 54 -3.52 -14.52 14.22
C GLY A 54 -3.72 -13.09 13.71
N PRO A 55 -4.95 -12.80 13.21
CA PRO A 55 -5.30 -11.48 12.67
C PRO A 55 -5.24 -10.34 13.69
N LEU A 56 -5.26 -10.63 15.00
CA LEU A 56 -5.19 -9.58 16.03
C LEU A 56 -3.91 -8.74 15.93
N TRP A 57 -2.81 -9.28 15.39
CA TRP A 57 -1.61 -8.49 15.14
C TRP A 57 -1.85 -7.31 14.19
N TYR A 58 -2.77 -7.46 13.22
CA TYR A 58 -3.13 -6.35 12.32
C TYR A 58 -3.89 -5.24 13.03
N LEU A 59 -4.44 -5.51 14.22
CA LEU A 59 -5.12 -4.55 15.08
C LEU A 59 -4.14 -3.94 16.08
N ILE A 60 -3.41 -4.78 16.77
CA ILE A 60 -2.55 -4.40 17.90
C ILE A 60 -1.45 -3.45 17.44
N GLN A 61 -0.72 -3.81 16.37
CA GLN A 61 0.42 -3.04 15.91
C GLN A 61 0.08 -1.60 15.49
N PRO A 62 -0.94 -1.30 14.66
CA PRO A 62 -1.31 0.07 14.33
C PRO A 62 -1.79 0.87 15.53
N LEU A 63 -2.53 0.24 16.45
CA LEU A 63 -3.00 0.91 17.66
C LEU A 63 -1.86 1.35 18.57
N PHE A 64 -0.92 0.45 18.87
CA PHE A 64 0.26 0.79 19.67
C PHE A 64 1.10 1.87 18.99
N THR A 65 1.28 1.79 17.67
CA THR A 65 2.00 2.82 16.91
C THR A 65 1.29 4.17 17.00
N ALA A 66 -0.05 4.21 16.84
CA ALA A 66 -0.82 5.43 16.94
C ALA A 66 -0.78 6.03 18.35
N ILE A 67 -0.86 5.19 19.39
CA ILE A 67 -0.73 5.62 20.80
C ILE A 67 0.67 6.21 21.03
N THR A 68 1.72 5.49 20.62
CA THR A 68 3.11 5.94 20.78
C THR A 68 3.33 7.27 20.07
N PHE A 69 2.85 7.42 18.86
CA PHE A 69 2.99 8.66 18.10
C PHE A 69 2.19 9.81 18.73
N THR A 70 1.02 9.54 19.26
CA THR A 70 0.24 10.54 20.00
C THR A 70 0.99 11.03 21.23
N ILE A 71 1.59 10.12 22.00
CA ILE A 71 2.36 10.52 23.20
C ILE A 71 3.61 11.32 22.78
N ILE A 72 4.39 10.84 21.84
CA ILE A 72 5.67 11.45 21.49
C ILE A 72 5.47 12.76 20.72
N PHE A 73 4.69 12.76 19.65
CA PHE A 73 4.60 13.90 18.75
C PHE A 73 3.58 14.94 19.20
N ASN A 74 2.44 14.53 19.73
CA ASN A 74 1.42 15.48 20.13
C ASN A 74 1.60 15.94 21.58
N ASN A 75 1.80 15.02 22.54
CA ASN A 75 1.88 15.40 23.95
C ASN A 75 3.26 15.94 24.32
N LEU A 76 4.37 15.26 23.91
CA LEU A 76 5.73 15.70 24.27
C LEU A 76 6.26 16.79 23.33
N ALA A 77 6.17 16.59 22.02
CA ALA A 77 6.69 17.54 21.02
C ALA A 77 5.70 18.70 20.72
N GLY A 78 4.48 18.66 21.22
CA GLY A 78 3.48 19.73 21.09
C GLY A 78 2.98 19.94 19.66
N ILE A 79 3.02 18.92 18.79
CA ILE A 79 2.49 19.01 17.43
C ILE A 79 0.98 19.09 17.48
N ASN A 80 0.44 20.21 17.02
CA ASN A 80 -1.00 20.47 16.99
C ASN A 80 -1.63 19.82 15.74
N THR A 81 -2.71 19.06 15.96
CA THR A 81 -3.50 18.41 14.91
C THR A 81 -4.81 19.18 14.59
N GLY A 82 -4.91 20.43 15.04
CA GLY A 82 -6.13 21.24 14.90
C GLY A 82 -7.24 20.81 15.86
N THR A 83 -8.46 20.72 15.38
CA THR A 83 -9.65 20.36 16.18
C THR A 83 -9.85 18.86 16.35
N VAL A 84 -9.08 18.04 15.64
CA VAL A 84 -9.22 16.58 15.62
C VAL A 84 -8.41 15.95 16.74
N PRO A 85 -8.95 14.92 17.44
CA PRO A 85 -8.18 14.14 18.41
C PRO A 85 -6.88 13.60 17.82
N PRO A 86 -5.72 13.87 18.45
CA PRO A 86 -4.40 13.47 17.90
C PRO A 86 -4.28 11.99 17.59
N PHE A 87 -4.86 11.15 18.44
CA PHE A 87 -4.88 9.70 18.21
C PHE A 87 -5.56 9.33 16.89
N LEU A 88 -6.71 9.92 16.59
CA LEU A 88 -7.47 9.63 15.37
C LEU A 88 -6.73 10.17 14.12
N PHE A 89 -6.10 11.34 14.23
CA PHE A 89 -5.26 11.92 13.20
C PHE A 89 -4.08 11.00 12.84
N ASN A 90 -3.36 10.50 13.85
CA ASN A 90 -2.25 9.57 13.66
C ASN A 90 -2.72 8.24 13.11
N LEU A 91 -3.83 7.68 13.63
CA LEU A 91 -4.37 6.40 13.18
C LEU A 91 -4.78 6.44 11.71
N ALA A 92 -5.37 7.53 11.22
CA ALA A 92 -5.69 7.73 9.82
C ALA A 92 -4.45 7.64 8.92
N GLY A 93 -3.38 8.38 9.26
CA GLY A 93 -2.13 8.37 8.50
C GLY A 93 -1.43 7.02 8.53
N ILE A 94 -1.34 6.39 9.71
CA ILE A 94 -0.68 5.09 9.91
C ILE A 94 -1.39 3.98 9.14
N THR A 95 -2.73 3.98 9.10
CA THR A 95 -3.50 2.95 8.39
C THR A 95 -3.19 2.94 6.90
N VAL A 96 -3.16 4.09 6.25
CA VAL A 96 -2.82 4.22 4.83
C VAL A 96 -1.33 3.93 4.58
N TRP A 97 -0.47 4.41 5.46
CA TRP A 97 0.97 4.15 5.39
C TRP A 97 1.30 2.67 5.50
N ASN A 98 0.68 1.95 6.45
CA ASN A 98 0.87 0.51 6.61
C ASN A 98 0.47 -0.28 5.37
N TYR A 99 -0.61 0.13 4.70
CA TYR A 99 -1.03 -0.50 3.45
C TYR A 99 0.03 -0.32 2.35
N PHE A 100 0.51 0.90 2.14
CA PHE A 100 1.59 1.18 1.20
C PHE A 100 2.84 0.36 1.50
N THR A 101 3.30 0.40 2.75
CA THR A 101 4.51 -0.31 3.19
C THR A 101 4.37 -1.82 3.00
N ALA A 102 3.21 -2.39 3.35
CA ALA A 102 2.95 -3.81 3.18
C ALA A 102 2.94 -4.22 1.69
N CYS A 103 2.39 -3.38 0.80
CA CYS A 103 2.45 -3.61 -0.64
C CYS A 103 3.90 -3.51 -1.16
N LEU A 104 4.62 -2.45 -0.79
CA LEU A 104 5.99 -2.24 -1.24
C LEU A 104 6.93 -3.35 -0.75
N MET A 105 6.92 -3.65 0.54
CA MET A 105 7.80 -4.67 1.13
C MET A 105 7.46 -6.07 0.63
N GLY A 106 6.17 -6.39 0.51
CA GLY A 106 5.72 -7.68 -0.01
C GLY A 106 6.11 -7.90 -1.46
N THR A 107 6.03 -6.85 -2.30
CA THR A 107 6.39 -6.95 -3.72
C THR A 107 7.89 -6.82 -3.97
N SER A 108 8.65 -6.17 -3.09
CA SER A 108 10.10 -5.97 -3.23
C SER A 108 10.92 -7.26 -3.22
N ASN A 109 10.39 -8.36 -2.68
CA ASN A 109 11.08 -9.66 -2.65
C ASN A 109 10.37 -10.75 -3.48
N THR A 110 9.44 -10.36 -4.35
CA THR A 110 8.59 -11.30 -5.09
C THR A 110 9.38 -12.30 -5.92
N PHE A 111 10.39 -11.85 -6.68
CA PHE A 111 11.15 -12.72 -7.57
C PHE A 111 12.04 -13.69 -6.79
N GLY A 112 12.68 -13.22 -5.73
CA GLY A 112 13.53 -14.09 -4.87
C GLY A 112 12.69 -15.14 -4.13
N ALA A 113 11.62 -14.72 -3.47
CA ALA A 113 10.78 -15.61 -2.68
C ALA A 113 10.02 -16.66 -3.50
N ASN A 114 9.71 -16.38 -4.78
CA ASN A 114 8.92 -17.26 -5.64
C ASN A 114 9.74 -17.89 -6.79
N ALA A 115 11.06 -17.80 -6.76
CA ALA A 115 11.95 -18.36 -7.80
C ALA A 115 11.69 -19.84 -8.08
N GLY A 116 11.40 -20.63 -7.03
CA GLY A 116 11.10 -22.05 -7.15
C GLY A 116 9.79 -22.37 -7.89
N ILE A 117 8.82 -21.45 -7.89
CA ILE A 117 7.54 -21.61 -8.60
C ILE A 117 7.71 -21.12 -10.04
N PHE A 118 8.35 -19.97 -10.24
CA PHE A 118 8.54 -19.37 -11.57
C PHE A 118 9.36 -20.24 -12.53
N GLY A 119 10.22 -21.13 -12.01
CA GLY A 119 11.00 -22.07 -12.81
C GLY A 119 10.26 -23.36 -13.19
N LYS A 120 9.12 -23.67 -12.56
CA LYS A 120 8.43 -24.95 -12.73
C LYS A 120 7.11 -24.83 -13.50
N VAL A 121 6.44 -23.69 -13.41
CA VAL A 121 5.11 -23.48 -14.01
C VAL A 121 5.11 -22.17 -14.77
N TYR A 122 4.55 -22.21 -15.99
CA TYR A 122 4.37 -21.01 -16.79
C TYR A 122 3.08 -20.29 -16.41
N PHE A 123 3.20 -19.06 -15.96
CA PHE A 123 2.11 -18.11 -15.76
C PHE A 123 2.68 -16.68 -15.77
N PRO A 124 1.85 -15.65 -16.03
CA PRO A 124 2.29 -14.25 -15.99
C PRO A 124 2.86 -13.88 -14.61
N ARG A 125 4.13 -13.51 -14.56
CA ARG A 125 4.85 -13.26 -13.29
C ARG A 125 4.25 -12.15 -12.44
N ILE A 126 3.47 -11.25 -13.07
CA ILE A 126 2.79 -10.15 -12.39
C ILE A 126 1.63 -10.60 -11.49
N ILE A 127 1.14 -11.83 -11.65
CA ILE A 127 0.05 -12.39 -10.83
C ILE A 127 0.44 -12.40 -9.35
N VAL A 128 1.68 -12.78 -9.02
CA VAL A 128 2.15 -12.84 -7.64
C VAL A 128 2.20 -11.45 -6.99
N PRO A 129 2.83 -10.41 -7.58
CA PRO A 129 2.76 -9.06 -7.03
C PRO A 129 1.32 -8.53 -6.85
N ILE A 130 0.44 -8.77 -7.82
CA ILE A 130 -0.96 -8.36 -7.72
C ILE A 130 -1.67 -9.09 -6.56
N SER A 131 -1.44 -10.40 -6.38
CA SER A 131 -2.03 -11.14 -5.26
C SER A 131 -1.58 -10.60 -3.91
N ILE A 132 -0.33 -10.16 -3.78
CA ILE A 132 0.19 -9.51 -2.57
C ILE A 132 -0.55 -8.20 -2.27
N VAL A 133 -0.78 -7.36 -3.28
CA VAL A 133 -1.51 -6.09 -3.10
C VAL A 133 -2.95 -6.35 -2.68
N ILE A 134 -3.63 -7.31 -3.31
CA ILE A 134 -5.02 -7.67 -2.95
C ILE A 134 -5.08 -8.26 -1.53
N SER A 135 -4.14 -9.13 -1.16
CA SER A 135 -4.07 -9.68 0.20
C SER A 135 -3.85 -8.61 1.25
N ASN A 136 -3.03 -7.60 0.95
CA ASN A 136 -2.80 -6.46 1.84
C ASN A 136 -4.00 -5.51 1.88
N LEU A 137 -4.80 -5.41 0.81
CA LEU A 137 -6.05 -4.64 0.82
C LEU A 137 -7.05 -5.21 1.83
N LEU A 138 -7.13 -6.54 1.99
CA LEU A 138 -7.96 -7.16 3.02
C LEU A 138 -7.47 -6.84 4.43
N LYS A 139 -6.15 -6.85 4.66
CA LYS A 139 -5.55 -6.43 5.94
C LYS A 139 -5.83 -4.95 6.22
N PHE A 140 -5.71 -4.10 5.20
CA PHE A 140 -6.10 -2.69 5.28
C PHE A 140 -7.57 -2.53 5.69
N GLY A 141 -8.48 -3.34 5.10
CA GLY A 141 -9.90 -3.31 5.45
C GLY A 141 -10.14 -3.56 6.95
N ILE A 142 -9.40 -4.49 7.57
CA ILE A 142 -9.45 -4.75 9.01
C ILE A 142 -8.97 -3.51 9.80
N GLN A 143 -7.83 -2.94 9.44
CA GLN A 143 -7.29 -1.74 10.09
C GLN A 143 -8.21 -0.53 9.93
N PHE A 144 -8.79 -0.37 8.75
CA PHE A 144 -9.75 0.70 8.48
C PHE A 144 -11.05 0.52 9.27
N GLY A 145 -11.50 -0.71 9.49
CA GLY A 145 -12.62 -1.02 10.39
C GLY A 145 -12.39 -0.52 11.81
N ILE A 146 -11.16 -0.65 12.33
CA ILE A 146 -10.79 -0.09 13.65
C ILE A 146 -10.81 1.44 13.60
N PHE A 147 -10.24 2.03 12.57
CA PHE A 147 -10.29 3.47 12.40
C PHE A 147 -11.73 3.98 12.46
N ILE A 148 -12.67 3.32 11.75
CA ILE A 148 -14.11 3.65 11.80
C ILE A 148 -14.66 3.50 13.22
N ALA A 149 -14.32 2.44 13.95
CA ALA A 149 -14.79 2.25 15.33
C ALA A 149 -14.35 3.40 16.24
N PHE A 150 -13.08 3.83 16.16
CA PHE A 150 -12.60 4.99 16.93
C PHE A 150 -13.17 6.31 16.41
N TYR A 151 -13.40 6.44 15.11
CA TYR A 151 -14.07 7.62 14.54
C TYR A 151 -15.46 7.78 15.14
N VAL A 152 -16.26 6.70 15.16
CA VAL A 152 -17.61 6.70 15.75
C VAL A 152 -17.55 6.98 17.25
N PHE A 153 -16.60 6.41 17.98
CA PHE A 153 -16.41 6.66 19.41
C PHE A 153 -16.16 8.16 19.71
N TYR A 154 -15.22 8.80 19.00
CA TYR A 154 -14.93 10.21 19.18
C TYR A 154 -16.06 11.12 18.70
N TYR A 155 -16.79 10.71 17.66
CA TYR A 155 -17.97 11.43 17.20
C TYR A 155 -19.04 11.53 18.30
N PHE A 156 -19.32 10.43 19.01
CA PHE A 156 -20.25 10.43 20.14
C PHE A 156 -19.73 11.19 21.36
N GLN A 157 -18.44 11.36 21.50
CA GLN A 157 -17.84 12.21 22.53
C GLN A 157 -17.91 13.72 22.20
N GLY A 158 -18.46 14.10 21.06
CA GLY A 158 -18.58 15.51 20.66
C GLY A 158 -17.31 16.09 20.03
N ALA A 159 -16.38 15.26 19.55
CA ALA A 159 -15.23 15.76 18.82
C ALA A 159 -15.67 16.44 17.51
N ALA A 160 -15.03 17.56 17.17
CA ALA A 160 -15.33 18.32 15.95
C ALA A 160 -14.73 17.61 14.71
N ILE A 161 -15.24 16.43 14.40
CA ILE A 161 -14.86 15.62 13.23
C ILE A 161 -16.05 15.54 12.27
N SER A 162 -15.78 15.67 10.98
CA SER A 162 -16.81 15.53 9.93
C SER A 162 -16.22 14.88 8.70
N LEU A 163 -17.04 14.08 8.01
CA LEU A 163 -16.66 13.52 6.71
C LEU A 163 -16.83 14.60 5.64
N ASN A 164 -15.84 14.73 4.77
CA ASN A 164 -15.96 15.57 3.60
C ASN A 164 -16.68 14.82 2.47
N GLY A 165 -17.47 15.53 1.64
CA GLY A 165 -18.14 14.91 0.49
C GLY A 165 -17.20 14.19 -0.49
N LEU A 166 -15.91 14.53 -0.49
CA LEU A 166 -14.89 13.86 -1.30
C LEU A 166 -14.56 12.44 -0.80
N VAL A 167 -15.08 11.99 0.33
CA VAL A 167 -14.88 10.61 0.85
C VAL A 167 -15.27 9.53 -0.16
N VAL A 168 -16.16 9.84 -1.12
CA VAL A 168 -16.51 8.92 -2.22
C VAL A 168 -15.29 8.52 -3.07
N PHE A 169 -14.28 9.40 -3.17
CA PHE A 169 -13.03 9.14 -3.89
C PHE A 169 -11.96 8.43 -3.03
N PHE A 170 -12.23 8.19 -1.76
CA PHE A 170 -11.29 7.48 -0.88
C PHE A 170 -10.84 6.11 -1.40
N PRO A 171 -11.73 5.24 -1.93
CA PRO A 171 -11.31 3.96 -2.52
C PRO A 171 -10.32 4.12 -3.68
N LEU A 172 -10.46 5.20 -4.47
CA LEU A 172 -9.52 5.50 -5.57
C LEU A 172 -8.13 5.81 -5.02
N LEU A 173 -8.02 6.58 -3.94
CA LEU A 173 -6.73 6.87 -3.30
C LEU A 173 -6.05 5.59 -2.79
N ILE A 174 -6.82 4.65 -2.23
CA ILE A 174 -6.28 3.37 -1.77
C ILE A 174 -5.77 2.53 -2.94
N ILE A 175 -6.48 2.53 -4.08
CA ILE A 175 -6.01 1.85 -5.29
C ILE A 175 -4.70 2.49 -5.78
N VAL A 176 -4.62 3.83 -5.85
CA VAL A 176 -3.39 4.54 -6.24
C VAL A 176 -2.23 4.20 -5.30
N MET A 177 -2.49 4.16 -3.97
CA MET A 177 -1.49 3.78 -2.98
C MET A 177 -0.97 2.35 -3.18
N GLY A 178 -1.88 1.41 -3.50
CA GLY A 178 -1.52 0.02 -3.85
C GLY A 178 -0.68 -0.07 -5.11
N ILE A 179 -1.03 0.68 -6.16
CA ILE A 179 -0.28 0.73 -7.42
C ILE A 179 1.12 1.33 -7.21
N LEU A 180 1.25 2.40 -6.42
CA LEU A 180 2.55 2.97 -6.06
C LEU A 180 3.41 1.96 -5.29
N GLY A 181 2.83 1.27 -4.29
CA GLY A 181 3.52 0.22 -3.55
C GLY A 181 3.96 -0.94 -4.43
N LEU A 182 3.09 -1.38 -5.35
CA LEU A 182 3.39 -2.42 -6.33
C LEU A 182 4.51 -1.99 -7.29
N GLY A 183 4.38 -0.81 -7.90
CA GLY A 183 5.34 -0.32 -8.89
C GLY A 183 6.73 -0.13 -8.31
N LEU A 184 6.83 0.58 -7.18
CA LEU A 184 8.09 0.77 -6.46
C LEU A 184 8.66 -0.57 -5.95
N GLY A 185 7.82 -1.44 -5.40
CA GLY A 185 8.25 -2.73 -4.91
C GLY A 185 8.77 -3.65 -6.02
N MET A 186 8.13 -3.69 -7.18
CA MET A 186 8.64 -4.46 -8.34
C MET A 186 9.95 -3.88 -8.88
N PHE A 187 10.08 -2.56 -8.95
CA PHE A 187 11.33 -1.91 -9.31
C PHE A 187 12.46 -2.33 -8.37
N ILE A 188 12.21 -2.25 -7.07
CA ILE A 188 13.13 -2.68 -6.02
C ILE A 188 13.41 -4.18 -6.10
N SER A 189 12.42 -5.03 -6.41
CA SER A 189 12.59 -6.48 -6.54
C SER A 189 13.61 -6.85 -7.61
N SER A 190 13.72 -6.06 -8.68
CA SER A 190 14.74 -6.25 -9.71
C SER A 190 16.16 -5.98 -9.18
N LEU A 191 16.30 -4.99 -8.30
CA LEU A 191 17.57 -4.63 -7.66
C LEU A 191 17.98 -5.66 -6.61
N VAL A 192 17.06 -6.09 -5.76
CA VAL A 192 17.27 -7.08 -4.69
C VAL A 192 17.68 -8.45 -5.28
N THR A 193 17.12 -8.82 -6.44
CA THR A 193 17.51 -10.05 -7.13
C THR A 193 18.98 -10.04 -7.54
N LYS A 194 19.51 -8.88 -7.89
CA LYS A 194 20.92 -8.70 -8.26
C LYS A 194 21.84 -8.48 -7.05
N TYR A 195 21.38 -7.69 -6.07
CA TYR A 195 22.16 -7.28 -4.92
C TYR A 195 21.37 -7.52 -3.62
N ARG A 196 21.71 -8.57 -2.89
CA ARG A 196 20.98 -8.99 -1.67
C ARG A 196 20.99 -7.95 -0.54
N ASP A 197 22.03 -7.14 -0.46
CA ASP A 197 22.17 -6.10 0.58
C ASP A 197 21.10 -5.02 0.49
N PHE A 198 20.52 -4.80 -0.72
CA PHE A 198 19.41 -3.87 -0.90
C PHE A 198 18.18 -4.21 -0.05
N SER A 199 17.98 -5.47 0.32
CA SER A 199 16.86 -5.87 1.20
C SER A 199 16.90 -5.17 2.57
N HIS A 200 18.07 -4.98 3.13
CA HIS A 200 18.25 -4.25 4.41
C HIS A 200 18.08 -2.75 4.25
N LEU A 201 18.60 -2.19 3.14
CA LEU A 201 18.46 -0.77 2.84
C LEU A 201 17.01 -0.34 2.62
N ILE A 202 16.17 -1.22 2.06
CA ILE A 202 14.76 -0.92 1.81
C ILE A 202 14.02 -0.70 3.13
N GLY A 203 14.22 -1.57 4.13
CA GLY A 203 13.58 -1.43 5.43
C GLY A 203 13.90 -0.08 6.08
N PHE A 204 15.17 0.30 6.07
CA PHE A 204 15.61 1.61 6.55
C PHE A 204 15.05 2.76 5.71
N GLY A 205 15.11 2.64 4.36
CA GLY A 205 14.58 3.64 3.45
C GLY A 205 13.08 3.89 3.63
N VAL A 206 12.27 2.82 3.81
CA VAL A 206 10.84 2.93 4.08
C VAL A 206 10.57 3.63 5.41
N GLN A 207 11.38 3.36 6.43
CA GLN A 207 11.25 4.05 7.73
C GLN A 207 11.53 5.54 7.60
N LEU A 208 12.58 5.94 6.87
CA LEU A 208 12.85 7.35 6.59
C LEU A 208 11.75 7.99 5.74
N LEU A 209 11.26 7.28 4.74
CA LEU A 209 10.20 7.75 3.86
C LEU A 209 8.90 8.04 4.63
N MET A 210 8.63 7.32 5.73
CA MET A 210 7.49 7.58 6.61
C MET A 210 7.52 9.00 7.17
N TYR A 211 8.68 9.46 7.61
CA TYR A 211 8.82 10.82 8.14
C TYR A 211 8.70 11.88 7.04
N VAL A 212 9.26 11.64 5.87
CA VAL A 212 9.15 12.54 4.71
C VAL A 212 7.74 12.57 4.12
N SER A 213 6.92 11.54 4.39
CA SER A 213 5.54 11.43 3.90
C SER A 213 4.49 12.04 4.83
N ALA A 214 4.88 12.86 5.81
CA ALA A 214 3.99 13.56 6.74
C ALA A 214 2.97 12.63 7.45
N VAL A 215 3.39 11.38 7.74
CA VAL A 215 2.50 10.37 8.38
C VAL A 215 2.13 10.78 9.81
N VAL A 216 3.01 11.51 10.51
CA VAL A 216 2.93 11.78 11.95
C VAL A 216 2.62 13.24 12.27
N TYR A 217 2.68 14.12 11.29
CA TYR A 217 2.46 15.55 11.45
C TYR A 217 1.67 16.13 10.27
N PRO A 218 1.00 17.28 10.45
CA PRO A 218 0.34 17.99 9.35
C PRO A 218 1.38 18.55 8.36
N MET A 219 1.11 18.46 7.07
CA MET A 219 1.99 18.97 6.02
C MET A 219 2.27 20.49 6.15
N ALA A 220 1.30 21.24 6.67
CA ALA A 220 1.40 22.68 6.91
C ALA A 220 2.54 23.02 7.89
N LEU A 221 2.79 22.17 8.89
CA LEU A 221 3.82 22.38 9.89
C LEU A 221 5.24 22.52 9.30
N VAL A 222 5.52 21.73 8.25
CA VAL A 222 6.86 21.77 7.61
C VAL A 222 7.05 23.07 6.86
N LYS A 223 6.00 23.61 6.23
CA LYS A 223 6.05 24.91 5.55
C LYS A 223 6.33 26.06 6.52
N GLU A 224 5.79 25.95 7.73
CA GLU A 224 5.94 26.96 8.77
C GLU A 224 7.27 26.89 9.50
N LYS A 225 7.68 25.69 9.94
CA LYS A 225 8.86 25.52 10.81
C LYS A 225 10.16 25.27 10.05
N MET A 226 10.09 24.66 8.84
CA MET A 226 11.24 24.24 8.07
C MET A 226 11.05 24.52 6.56
N PRO A 227 10.93 25.80 6.16
CA PRO A 227 10.64 26.17 4.77
C PRO A 227 11.69 25.68 3.77
N GLU A 228 12.97 25.60 4.18
CA GLU A 228 14.07 25.09 3.36
C GLU A 228 13.91 23.63 2.95
N TYR A 229 13.30 22.81 3.80
CA TYR A 229 13.06 21.38 3.55
C TYR A 229 11.63 21.07 3.11
N ALA A 230 10.77 22.08 2.99
CA ALA A 230 9.36 21.90 2.64
C ALA A 230 9.16 21.22 1.27
N TRP A 231 10.11 21.41 0.35
CA TRP A 231 10.09 20.79 -0.97
C TRP A 231 10.12 19.25 -0.91
N LEU A 232 10.81 18.64 0.08
CA LEU A 232 10.87 17.18 0.25
C LEU A 232 9.48 16.58 0.48
N VAL A 233 8.63 17.27 1.25
CA VAL A 233 7.28 16.83 1.55
C VAL A 233 6.31 17.24 0.44
N GLN A 234 6.51 18.43 -0.14
CA GLN A 234 5.66 18.98 -1.19
C GLN A 234 5.73 18.23 -2.52
N TYR A 235 6.89 17.65 -2.86
CA TYR A 235 7.03 16.85 -4.08
C TYR A 235 6.84 15.35 -3.84
N ASN A 236 6.50 14.95 -2.60
CA ASN A 236 6.26 13.55 -2.26
C ASN A 236 4.78 13.17 -2.51
N PRO A 237 4.47 12.34 -3.51
CA PRO A 237 3.09 11.94 -3.80
C PRO A 237 2.43 11.21 -2.63
N LEU A 238 3.20 10.47 -1.81
CA LEU A 238 2.68 9.77 -0.64
C LEU A 238 2.17 10.75 0.43
N ALA A 239 2.88 11.88 0.63
CA ALA A 239 2.45 12.90 1.57
C ALA A 239 1.09 13.49 1.17
N TYR A 240 0.90 13.77 -0.12
CA TYR A 240 -0.39 14.25 -0.63
C TYR A 240 -1.51 13.24 -0.46
N ILE A 241 -1.28 11.97 -0.73
CA ILE A 241 -2.31 10.93 -0.55
C ILE A 241 -2.71 10.82 0.92
N ILE A 242 -1.75 10.85 1.84
CA ILE A 242 -2.02 10.80 3.28
C ILE A 242 -2.78 12.04 3.77
N GLU A 243 -2.34 13.23 3.35
CA GLU A 243 -3.01 14.48 3.72
C GLU A 243 -4.43 14.57 3.13
N THR A 244 -4.61 14.16 1.86
CA THR A 244 -5.92 14.07 1.21
C THR A 244 -6.83 13.06 1.93
N THR A 245 -6.28 11.94 2.38
CA THR A 245 -7.03 10.96 3.19
C THR A 245 -7.54 11.59 4.48
N ARG A 246 -6.70 12.34 5.20
CA ARG A 246 -7.11 13.06 6.43
C ARG A 246 -8.16 14.10 6.13
N TYR A 247 -8.00 14.84 5.04
CA TYR A 247 -9.00 15.82 4.63
C TYR A 247 -10.36 15.17 4.34
N MET A 248 -10.37 14.04 3.60
CA MET A 248 -11.60 13.31 3.28
C MET A 248 -12.29 12.73 4.51
N LEU A 249 -11.52 12.15 5.44
CA LEU A 249 -12.06 11.41 6.58
C LEU A 249 -12.29 12.27 7.83
N LEU A 250 -11.49 13.32 8.03
CA LEU A 250 -11.47 14.12 9.26
C LEU A 250 -11.73 15.60 9.01
N ASN A 251 -11.82 16.02 7.76
CA ASN A 251 -11.98 17.41 7.31
C ASN A 251 -10.87 18.35 7.85
N VAL A 252 -9.63 17.84 7.95
CA VAL A 252 -8.45 18.58 8.43
C VAL A 252 -7.34 18.49 7.40
N GLY A 253 -6.68 19.62 7.13
CA GLY A 253 -5.63 19.74 6.11
C GLY A 253 -6.08 20.56 4.91
N HIS A 254 -5.19 20.74 3.94
CA HIS A 254 -5.45 21.45 2.69
C HIS A 254 -5.19 20.55 1.49
N ILE A 255 -6.18 20.39 0.61
CA ILE A 255 -5.95 19.77 -0.69
C ILE A 255 -5.33 20.82 -1.61
N SER A 256 -4.13 20.56 -2.11
CA SER A 256 -3.59 21.25 -3.27
C SER A 256 -3.89 20.41 -4.51
N PHE A 257 -4.77 20.89 -5.38
CA PHE A 257 -5.12 20.23 -6.65
C PHE A 257 -3.91 20.00 -7.58
N TRP A 258 -2.78 20.68 -7.35
CA TRP A 258 -1.54 20.55 -8.12
C TRP A 258 -0.62 19.45 -7.60
N GLY A 259 -0.98 18.75 -6.53
CA GLY A 259 -0.17 17.70 -5.92
C GLY A 259 -0.70 16.27 -6.13
N LEU A 260 -1.85 16.10 -6.73
CA LEU A 260 -2.45 14.82 -7.13
C LEU A 260 -2.26 14.58 -8.63
#